data_17f52a32a30cc791d36bf2fbffafb459
#
_entry.id   17f52a32a30cc791d36bf2fbffafb459
#
_cell.length_a   1.000
_cell.length_b   1.000
_cell.length_c   1.000
_cell.angle_alpha   90.00
_cell.angle_beta   90.00
_cell.angle_gamma   90.00
#
_symmetry.space_group_name_H-M   'P 1'
#
loop_
_entity.id
_entity.type
_entity.pdbx_description
1 polymer ?
#
loop_
_entity_poly.entity_id
_entity_poly.type
_entity_poly.pdbx_seq_one_letter_code
_entity_poly.pdbx_strand_id
1 'polypeptide(L)'
;MNVEVCANSFFSARVAQDLGASRVELCEDLRLDGLTPSYPLIEKVTSELNIPVHILIRPRAGDFNYTSSEINTIQHQIEQVKILPISGIVVGHLNSNGTLDPILLNEWRSQCEHLEITFHRAFDRISQPHKALDVLIEAKFNRILSSGQAANAVIGLDKLLEWQNYVAGKIDIMPGGGINHRNAHYFLDKGFLALHLSAKASNKDPEMEPIIDPETLNKVLQLFNDVE
;
A
#
# COMPACT_ATOMS: atom_id res chain seq x y z
N MET A 1 -0.18 -16.29 -5.00
CA MET A 1 -0.14 -14.81 -5.05
C MET A 1 -0.40 -14.25 -3.66
N ASN A 2 0.38 -13.25 -3.20
CA ASN A 2 0.22 -12.64 -1.89
C ASN A 2 -1.01 -11.71 -1.82
N VAL A 3 -1.64 -11.63 -0.64
CA VAL A 3 -2.72 -10.68 -0.36
C VAL A 3 -2.28 -9.74 0.75
N GLU A 4 -2.17 -8.44 0.43
CA GLU A 4 -1.96 -7.38 1.40
C GLU A 4 -3.29 -6.74 1.78
N VAL A 5 -3.57 -6.67 3.08
CA VAL A 5 -4.82 -6.10 3.60
C VAL A 5 -4.54 -4.76 4.26
N CYS A 6 -5.23 -3.71 3.81
CA CYS A 6 -5.24 -2.42 4.49
C CYS A 6 -6.04 -2.54 5.79
N ALA A 7 -5.38 -2.38 6.93
CA ALA A 7 -5.94 -2.53 8.27
C ALA A 7 -5.87 -1.19 9.02
N ASN A 8 -7.01 -0.73 9.55
CA ASN A 8 -7.11 0.55 10.24
C ASN A 8 -7.28 0.42 11.77
N SER A 9 -7.07 -0.77 12.30
CA SER A 9 -7.19 -1.07 13.72
C SER A 9 -6.48 -2.37 14.05
N PHE A 10 -6.21 -2.60 15.33
CA PHE A 10 -5.74 -3.88 15.82
C PHE A 10 -6.69 -5.03 15.45
N PHE A 11 -8.00 -4.81 15.56
CA PHE A 11 -9.00 -5.81 15.17
C PHE A 11 -8.89 -6.18 13.70
N SER A 12 -8.79 -5.20 12.80
CA SER A 12 -8.65 -5.44 11.36
C SER A 12 -7.36 -6.20 11.04
N ALA A 13 -6.24 -5.85 11.67
CA ALA A 13 -4.97 -6.54 11.49
C ALA A 13 -5.02 -7.98 12.02
N ARG A 14 -5.66 -8.22 13.18
CA ARG A 14 -5.88 -9.55 13.74
C ARG A 14 -6.72 -10.41 12.81
N VAL A 15 -7.85 -9.92 12.32
CA VAL A 15 -8.71 -10.64 11.36
C VAL A 15 -7.93 -10.99 10.09
N ALA A 16 -7.12 -10.08 9.57
CA ALA A 16 -6.30 -10.34 8.39
C ALA A 16 -5.31 -11.49 8.66
N GLN A 17 -4.63 -11.50 9.79
CA GLN A 17 -3.74 -12.58 10.20
C GLN A 17 -4.48 -13.91 10.35
N ASP A 18 -5.57 -13.92 11.11
CA ASP A 18 -6.30 -15.14 11.45
C ASP A 18 -6.92 -15.82 10.22
N LEU A 19 -7.22 -15.05 9.17
CA LEU A 19 -7.70 -15.54 7.88
C LEU A 19 -6.58 -15.90 6.89
N GLY A 20 -5.32 -15.64 7.21
CA GLY A 20 -4.18 -16.03 6.40
C GLY A 20 -3.78 -15.03 5.32
N ALA A 21 -4.06 -13.74 5.50
CA ALA A 21 -3.47 -12.70 4.67
C ALA A 21 -1.93 -12.75 4.75
N SER A 22 -1.25 -12.40 3.67
CA SER A 22 0.22 -12.48 3.59
C SER A 22 0.91 -11.31 4.30
N ARG A 23 0.23 -10.16 4.41
CA ARG A 23 0.76 -8.92 4.99
C ARG A 23 -0.38 -7.96 5.31
N VAL A 24 -0.17 -7.05 6.23
CA VAL A 24 -1.04 -5.89 6.43
C VAL A 24 -0.32 -4.59 6.11
N GLU A 25 -1.03 -3.66 5.48
CA GLU A 25 -0.69 -2.25 5.51
C GLU A 25 -1.48 -1.60 6.65
N LEU A 26 -0.79 -1.18 7.70
CA LEU A 26 -1.42 -0.55 8.86
C LEU A 26 -1.55 0.95 8.63
N CYS A 27 -2.76 1.47 8.81
CA CYS A 27 -3.11 2.88 8.68
C CYS A 27 -4.13 3.28 9.75
N GLU A 28 -4.51 4.54 9.78
CA GLU A 28 -5.71 5.07 10.45
C GLU A 28 -6.53 5.88 9.43
N ASP A 29 -7.74 6.29 9.80
CA ASP A 29 -8.62 7.16 9.00
C ASP A 29 -8.83 6.69 7.55
N LEU A 30 -9.29 5.46 7.36
CA LEU A 30 -9.61 4.92 6.02
C LEU A 30 -10.66 5.73 5.24
N ARG A 31 -11.47 6.54 5.92
CA ARG A 31 -12.38 7.51 5.29
C ARG A 31 -11.63 8.60 4.52
N LEU A 32 -10.39 8.87 4.92
CA LEU A 32 -9.47 9.81 4.28
C LEU A 32 -8.45 9.11 3.37
N ASP A 33 -8.75 7.89 2.94
CA ASP A 33 -7.85 7.02 2.17
C ASP A 33 -6.58 6.59 2.94
N GLY A 34 -6.65 6.55 4.26
CA GLY A 34 -5.59 6.15 5.16
C GLY A 34 -4.58 7.26 5.48
N LEU A 35 -4.24 7.37 6.75
CA LEU A 35 -3.18 8.25 7.28
C LEU A 35 -2.19 7.42 8.10
N THR A 36 -1.07 8.04 8.49
CA THR A 36 -0.09 7.40 9.38
C THR A 36 -0.78 6.98 10.68
N PRO A 37 -0.69 5.69 11.08
CA PRO A 37 -1.31 5.23 12.31
C PRO A 37 -0.58 5.77 13.54
N SER A 38 -1.29 5.85 14.64
CA SER A 38 -0.72 6.26 15.92
C SER A 38 0.34 5.26 16.41
N TYR A 39 1.38 5.77 17.06
CA TYR A 39 2.46 4.93 17.58
C TYR A 39 1.96 3.80 18.52
N PRO A 40 1.02 4.05 19.45
CA PRO A 40 0.45 2.97 20.28
C PRO A 40 -0.23 1.86 19.48
N LEU A 41 -0.89 2.20 18.36
CA LEU A 41 -1.49 1.18 17.49
C LEU A 41 -0.41 0.35 16.78
N ILE A 42 0.63 0.99 16.27
CA ILE A 42 1.76 0.29 15.63
C ILE A 42 2.42 -0.66 16.64
N GLU A 43 2.79 -0.16 17.82
CA GLU A 43 3.42 -0.95 18.88
C GLU A 43 2.55 -2.15 19.28
N LYS A 44 1.25 -1.95 19.46
CA LYS A 44 0.32 -3.03 19.81
C LYS A 44 0.26 -4.10 18.71
N VAL A 45 0.10 -3.69 17.46
CA VAL A 45 0.01 -4.63 16.33
C VAL A 45 1.30 -5.44 16.18
N THR A 46 2.43 -4.77 16.22
CA THR A 46 3.74 -5.41 15.99
C THR A 46 4.22 -6.26 17.17
N SER A 47 3.73 -6.02 18.39
CA SER A 47 4.05 -6.84 19.56
C SER A 47 3.15 -8.06 19.75
N GLU A 48 1.90 -8.00 19.28
CA GLU A 48 0.90 -9.05 19.52
C GLU A 48 0.61 -9.93 18.30
N LEU A 49 0.97 -9.49 17.07
CA LEU A 49 0.72 -10.23 15.83
C LEU A 49 2.03 -10.67 15.19
N ASN A 50 1.96 -11.78 14.44
CA ASN A 50 3.11 -12.35 13.72
C ASN A 50 3.06 -12.08 12.21
N ILE A 51 1.98 -11.48 11.70
CA ILE A 51 1.84 -11.13 10.29
C ILE A 51 2.82 -10.01 9.94
N PRO A 52 3.48 -10.04 8.77
CA PRO A 52 4.29 -8.92 8.29
C PRO A 52 3.47 -7.61 8.26
N VAL A 53 4.03 -6.53 8.83
CA VAL A 53 3.35 -5.24 8.94
C VAL A 53 4.12 -4.17 8.17
N HIS A 54 3.46 -3.52 7.24
CA HIS A 54 3.92 -2.31 6.58
C HIS A 54 3.16 -1.10 7.15
N ILE A 55 3.85 -0.01 7.42
CA ILE A 55 3.26 1.19 8.01
C ILE A 55 3.04 2.24 6.94
N LEU A 56 1.81 2.71 6.78
CA LEU A 56 1.53 3.86 5.93
C LEU A 56 2.09 5.14 6.56
N ILE A 57 2.95 5.84 5.84
CA ILE A 57 3.50 7.14 6.22
C ILE A 57 2.86 8.21 5.33
N ARG A 58 1.77 8.78 5.80
CA ARG A 58 0.99 9.81 5.11
C ARG A 58 0.47 10.81 6.14
N PRO A 59 1.06 12.02 6.23
CA PRO A 59 0.82 12.94 7.34
C PRO A 59 -0.55 13.64 7.29
N ARG A 60 -1.18 13.72 6.12
CA ARG A 60 -2.49 14.35 5.92
C ARG A 60 -3.27 13.77 4.74
N ALA A 61 -4.56 14.00 4.75
CA ALA A 61 -5.44 13.75 3.60
C ALA A 61 -5.22 14.72 2.44
N GLY A 62 -5.87 14.48 1.32
CA GLY A 62 -5.82 15.31 0.12
C GLY A 62 -4.72 14.84 -0.86
N ASP A 63 -4.04 15.82 -1.46
CA ASP A 63 -2.99 15.56 -2.44
C ASP A 63 -1.71 14.99 -1.84
N PHE A 64 -0.73 14.73 -2.70
CA PHE A 64 0.58 14.19 -2.32
C PHE A 64 1.71 15.20 -2.57
N ASN A 65 1.37 16.47 -2.80
CA ASN A 65 2.34 17.56 -2.92
C ASN A 65 2.59 18.17 -1.53
N TYR A 66 3.55 17.63 -0.82
CA TYR A 66 3.85 18.04 0.55
C TYR A 66 4.79 19.23 0.60
N THR A 67 4.56 20.12 1.56
CA THR A 67 5.48 21.19 1.93
C THR A 67 6.74 20.61 2.58
N SER A 68 7.80 21.42 2.66
CA SER A 68 9.03 21.02 3.38
C SER A 68 8.77 20.61 4.83
N SER A 69 7.83 21.27 5.51
CA SER A 69 7.44 20.90 6.88
C SER A 69 6.77 19.54 6.95
N GLU A 70 5.91 19.20 5.99
CA GLU A 70 5.25 17.90 5.91
C GLU A 70 6.25 16.80 5.51
N ILE A 71 7.21 17.09 4.64
CA ILE A 71 8.32 16.17 4.31
C ILE A 71 9.15 15.87 5.57
N ASN A 72 9.50 16.90 6.36
CA ASN A 72 10.19 16.70 7.63
C ASN A 72 9.36 15.85 8.61
N THR A 73 8.03 16.00 8.61
CA THR A 73 7.13 15.13 9.40
C THR A 73 7.21 13.68 8.93
N ILE A 74 7.19 13.43 7.62
CA ILE A 74 7.36 12.07 7.04
C ILE A 74 8.69 11.47 7.48
N GLN A 75 9.80 12.20 7.33
CA GLN A 75 11.13 11.74 7.73
C GLN A 75 11.19 11.41 9.23
N HIS A 76 10.60 12.26 10.08
CA HIS A 76 10.52 12.00 11.52
C HIS A 76 9.68 10.75 11.84
N GLN A 77 8.53 10.58 11.18
CA GLN A 77 7.70 9.38 11.36
C GLN A 77 8.44 8.11 10.92
N ILE A 78 9.19 8.14 9.81
CA ILE A 78 10.05 7.02 9.38
C ILE A 78 11.05 6.67 10.48
N GLU A 79 11.76 7.67 11.04
CA GLU A 79 12.72 7.46 12.13
C GLU A 79 12.07 6.82 13.37
N GLN A 80 10.84 7.21 13.68
CA GLN A 80 10.12 6.67 14.84
C GLN A 80 9.68 5.21 14.62
N VAL A 81 9.23 4.84 13.42
CA VAL A 81 8.67 3.50 13.19
C VAL A 81 9.73 2.47 12.81
N LYS A 82 10.85 2.86 12.20
CA LYS A 82 11.88 1.91 11.74
C LYS A 82 12.58 1.13 12.85
N ILE A 83 12.47 1.58 14.10
CA ILE A 83 13.04 0.89 15.28
C ILE A 83 12.09 -0.18 15.83
N LEU A 84 10.83 -0.22 15.37
CA LEU A 84 9.85 -1.23 15.75
C LEU A 84 10.00 -2.48 14.85
N PRO A 85 9.49 -3.64 15.29
CA PRO A 85 9.58 -4.88 14.50
C PRO A 85 8.57 -4.88 13.33
N ILE A 86 8.68 -3.88 12.45
CA ILE A 86 7.91 -3.76 11.21
C ILE A 86 8.67 -4.40 10.04
N SER A 87 7.95 -4.77 8.98
CA SER A 87 8.53 -5.37 7.78
C SER A 87 8.76 -4.35 6.67
N GLY A 88 8.08 -3.21 6.72
CA GLY A 88 8.20 -2.18 5.68
C GLY A 88 7.44 -0.91 5.97
N ILE A 89 7.58 0.05 5.06
CA ILE A 89 6.81 1.29 5.03
C ILE A 89 6.16 1.50 3.67
N VAL A 90 5.09 2.28 3.69
CA VAL A 90 4.37 2.71 2.48
C VAL A 90 4.37 4.23 2.46
N VAL A 91 4.95 4.84 1.44
CA VAL A 91 5.20 6.28 1.38
C VAL A 91 5.08 6.79 -0.06
N GLY A 92 4.87 8.08 -0.25
CA GLY A 92 4.91 8.70 -1.57
C GLY A 92 4.74 10.21 -1.50
N HIS A 93 5.41 10.90 -2.42
CA HIS A 93 5.38 12.35 -2.59
C HIS A 93 5.42 12.68 -4.07
N LEU A 94 4.80 13.78 -4.45
CA LEU A 94 4.87 14.33 -5.80
C LEU A 94 5.26 15.80 -5.74
N ASN A 95 6.13 16.20 -6.65
CA ASN A 95 6.35 17.61 -6.95
C ASN A 95 5.06 18.24 -7.51
N SER A 96 4.96 19.56 -7.49
CA SER A 96 3.79 20.32 -7.99
C SER A 96 3.45 20.05 -9.47
N ASN A 97 4.43 19.59 -10.25
CA ASN A 97 4.25 19.20 -11.66
C ASN A 97 3.90 17.71 -11.86
N GLY A 98 3.65 16.95 -10.78
CA GLY A 98 3.33 15.53 -10.82
C GLY A 98 4.52 14.62 -11.12
N THR A 99 5.75 15.06 -10.85
CA THR A 99 6.97 14.25 -10.97
C THR A 99 7.50 13.82 -9.61
N LEU A 100 8.42 12.86 -9.59
CA LEU A 100 9.14 12.41 -8.39
C LEU A 100 10.35 13.29 -8.11
N ASP A 101 10.78 13.33 -6.85
CA ASP A 101 12.06 13.88 -6.42
C ASP A 101 13.04 12.73 -6.10
N PRO A 102 14.01 12.44 -6.99
CA PRO A 102 14.94 11.33 -6.78
C PRO A 102 15.82 11.50 -5.53
N ILE A 103 16.13 12.74 -5.12
CA ILE A 103 16.95 12.99 -3.93
C ILE A 103 16.18 12.56 -2.69
N LEU A 104 14.94 13.02 -2.56
CA LEU A 104 14.07 12.66 -1.44
C LEU A 104 13.80 11.15 -1.35
N LEU A 105 13.57 10.48 -2.50
CA LEU A 105 13.35 9.04 -2.53
C LEU A 105 14.59 8.26 -2.06
N ASN A 106 15.79 8.69 -2.45
CA ASN A 106 17.04 8.09 -1.99
C ASN A 106 17.29 8.33 -0.49
N GLU A 107 16.91 9.50 0.04
CA GLU A 107 16.95 9.77 1.48
C GLU A 107 16.05 8.80 2.24
N TRP A 108 14.79 8.63 1.82
CA TRP A 108 13.88 7.66 2.45
C TRP A 108 14.39 6.23 2.35
N ARG A 109 14.94 5.83 1.19
CA ARG A 109 15.54 4.49 1.03
C ARG A 109 16.70 4.27 2.00
N SER A 110 17.58 5.26 2.15
CA SER A 110 18.70 5.19 3.08
C SER A 110 18.27 5.09 4.54
N GLN A 111 17.18 5.77 4.93
CA GLN A 111 16.59 5.66 6.27
C GLN A 111 16.02 4.26 6.56
N CYS A 112 15.63 3.53 5.52
CA CYS A 112 14.90 2.25 5.60
C CYS A 112 15.69 1.08 4.98
N GLU A 113 17.03 1.06 5.03
CA GLU A 113 17.87 0.07 4.33
C GLU A 113 17.46 -1.39 4.54
N HIS A 114 16.98 -1.74 5.75
CA HIS A 114 16.57 -3.09 6.13
C HIS A 114 15.06 -3.37 5.96
N LEU A 115 14.27 -2.36 5.58
CA LEU A 115 12.82 -2.47 5.43
C LEU A 115 12.42 -2.53 3.96
N GLU A 116 11.30 -3.19 3.65
CA GLU A 116 10.65 -3.01 2.37
C GLU A 116 10.05 -1.60 2.28
N ILE A 117 10.11 -1.02 1.08
CA ILE A 117 9.51 0.29 0.83
C ILE A 117 8.58 0.22 -0.38
N THR A 118 7.33 0.61 -0.18
CA THR A 118 6.28 0.66 -1.20
C THR A 118 5.96 2.11 -1.53
N PHE A 119 5.94 2.46 -2.82
CA PHE A 119 5.40 3.73 -3.27
C PHE A 119 3.88 3.60 -3.43
N HIS A 120 3.13 4.39 -2.67
CA HIS A 120 1.67 4.28 -2.60
C HIS A 120 0.95 4.89 -3.83
N ARG A 121 -0.38 4.96 -3.79
CA ARG A 121 -1.25 5.44 -4.88
C ARG A 121 -1.04 6.89 -5.34
N ALA A 122 -0.08 7.63 -4.77
CA ALA A 122 0.42 8.84 -5.41
C ALA A 122 0.92 8.55 -6.84
N PHE A 123 1.34 7.31 -7.13
CA PHE A 123 1.71 6.87 -8.46
C PHE A 123 0.58 7.04 -9.48
N ASP A 124 -0.68 6.92 -9.07
CA ASP A 124 -1.84 7.14 -9.92
C ASP A 124 -2.02 8.61 -10.39
N ARG A 125 -1.28 9.55 -9.78
CA ARG A 125 -1.31 10.99 -10.11
C ARG A 125 -0.06 11.46 -10.87
N ILE A 126 0.87 10.56 -11.18
CA ILE A 126 2.11 10.89 -11.88
C ILE A 126 1.83 11.26 -13.34
N SER A 127 2.49 12.33 -13.82
CA SER A 127 2.35 12.81 -15.19
C SER A 127 3.14 11.99 -16.21
N GLN A 128 4.26 11.38 -15.81
CA GLN A 128 5.18 10.61 -16.68
C GLN A 128 5.49 9.26 -16.04
N PRO A 129 4.57 8.27 -16.11
CA PRO A 129 4.70 7.03 -15.34
C PRO A 129 5.96 6.22 -15.68
N HIS A 130 6.36 6.07 -16.94
CA HIS A 130 7.56 5.30 -17.29
C HIS A 130 8.85 5.90 -16.70
N LYS A 131 9.01 7.23 -16.73
CA LYS A 131 10.13 7.88 -16.06
C LYS A 131 10.10 7.69 -14.54
N ALA A 132 8.91 7.68 -13.97
CA ALA A 132 8.75 7.45 -12.54
C ALA A 132 9.07 5.99 -12.16
N LEU A 133 8.74 5.02 -13.01
CA LEU A 133 9.15 3.63 -12.84
C LEU A 133 10.67 3.53 -12.78
N ASP A 134 11.39 4.14 -13.73
CA ASP A 134 12.86 4.13 -13.75
C ASP A 134 13.44 4.76 -12.48
N VAL A 135 12.91 5.91 -12.04
CA VAL A 135 13.35 6.59 -10.80
C VAL A 135 13.14 5.72 -9.56
N LEU A 136 11.99 5.05 -9.44
CA LEU A 136 11.70 4.18 -8.29
C LEU A 136 12.56 2.91 -8.30
N ILE A 137 12.88 2.35 -9.48
CA ILE A 137 13.80 1.24 -9.63
C ILE A 137 15.22 1.67 -9.21
N GLU A 138 15.70 2.82 -9.68
CA GLU A 138 17.02 3.36 -9.30
C GLU A 138 17.09 3.65 -7.79
N ALA A 139 16.03 4.18 -7.21
CA ALA A 139 15.91 4.40 -5.77
C ALA A 139 15.68 3.10 -4.96
N LYS A 140 15.65 1.94 -5.61
CA LYS A 140 15.50 0.61 -4.98
C LYS A 140 14.24 0.47 -4.11
N PHE A 141 13.13 1.03 -4.57
CA PHE A 141 11.83 0.71 -4.01
C PHE A 141 11.47 -0.73 -4.33
N ASN A 142 10.82 -1.42 -3.40
CA ASN A 142 10.43 -2.82 -3.57
C ASN A 142 9.15 -2.96 -4.39
N ARG A 143 8.21 -1.99 -4.24
CA ARG A 143 6.85 -2.13 -4.76
C ARG A 143 6.21 -0.81 -5.11
N ILE A 144 5.27 -0.84 -6.04
CA ILE A 144 4.38 0.27 -6.39
C ILE A 144 2.94 -0.21 -6.24
N LEU A 145 2.16 0.46 -5.38
CA LEU A 145 0.72 0.26 -5.25
C LEU A 145 -0.01 1.21 -6.21
N SER A 146 -0.80 0.66 -7.12
CA SER A 146 -1.49 1.46 -8.13
C SER A 146 -2.82 0.85 -8.58
N SER A 147 -3.73 1.69 -9.05
CA SER A 147 -4.92 1.31 -9.80
C SER A 147 -4.76 1.45 -11.33
N GLY A 148 -3.53 1.64 -11.82
CA GLY A 148 -3.27 1.88 -13.24
C GLY A 148 -3.70 3.26 -13.71
N GLN A 149 -3.64 4.29 -12.84
CA GLN A 149 -4.14 5.65 -13.10
C GLN A 149 -5.63 5.70 -13.46
N ALA A 150 -6.40 4.72 -13.03
CA ALA A 150 -7.83 4.59 -13.30
C ALA A 150 -8.66 4.69 -11.99
N ALA A 151 -9.98 4.77 -12.13
CA ALA A 151 -10.88 4.84 -10.99
C ALA A 151 -10.77 3.62 -10.06
N ASN A 152 -10.43 2.46 -10.61
CA ASN A 152 -10.13 1.24 -9.86
C ASN A 152 -9.16 0.34 -10.67
N ALA A 153 -8.58 -0.66 -10.00
CA ALA A 153 -7.58 -1.54 -10.59
C ALA A 153 -8.11 -2.41 -11.75
N VAL A 154 -9.41 -2.72 -11.79
CA VAL A 154 -10.00 -3.49 -12.92
C VAL A 154 -9.99 -2.66 -14.19
N ILE A 155 -10.39 -1.38 -14.10
CA ILE A 155 -10.36 -0.46 -15.24
C ILE A 155 -8.92 -0.19 -15.69
N GLY A 156 -7.97 -0.13 -14.75
CA GLY A 156 -6.56 0.11 -15.03
C GLY A 156 -5.74 -1.13 -15.34
N LEU A 157 -6.36 -2.32 -15.48
CA LEU A 157 -5.64 -3.59 -15.61
C LEU A 157 -4.64 -3.61 -16.77
N ASP A 158 -5.03 -3.13 -17.95
CA ASP A 158 -4.14 -3.12 -19.12
C ASP A 158 -2.87 -2.29 -18.87
N LYS A 159 -3.02 -1.16 -18.18
CA LYS A 159 -1.91 -0.29 -17.80
C LYS A 159 -1.01 -0.91 -16.74
N LEU A 160 -1.60 -1.58 -15.76
CA LEU A 160 -0.86 -2.33 -14.75
C LEU A 160 -0.02 -3.45 -15.39
N LEU A 161 -0.57 -4.15 -16.37
CA LEU A 161 0.15 -5.18 -17.14
C LEU A 161 1.25 -4.58 -18.02
N GLU A 162 1.00 -3.44 -18.67
CA GLU A 162 2.02 -2.69 -19.42
C GLU A 162 3.21 -2.35 -18.52
N TRP A 163 2.95 -1.80 -17.33
CA TRP A 163 4.02 -1.43 -16.40
C TRP A 163 4.74 -2.64 -15.82
N GLN A 164 4.03 -3.72 -15.51
CA GLN A 164 4.64 -4.96 -15.06
C GLN A 164 5.62 -5.53 -16.11
N ASN A 165 5.22 -5.52 -17.38
CA ASN A 165 6.10 -5.92 -18.48
C ASN A 165 7.30 -4.97 -18.63
N TYR A 166 7.07 -3.65 -18.50
CA TYR A 166 8.13 -2.64 -18.59
C TYR A 166 9.19 -2.81 -17.50
N VAL A 167 8.76 -2.99 -16.25
CA VAL A 167 9.72 -3.11 -15.13
C VAL A 167 10.45 -4.45 -15.11
N ALA A 168 9.94 -5.47 -15.79
CA ALA A 168 10.57 -6.78 -15.97
C ALA A 168 11.11 -7.40 -14.65
N GLY A 169 10.33 -7.31 -13.57
CA GLY A 169 10.68 -7.86 -12.27
C GLY A 169 11.67 -7.04 -11.42
N LYS A 170 12.08 -5.85 -11.86
CA LYS A 170 13.01 -4.98 -11.11
C LYS A 170 12.32 -4.28 -9.92
N ILE A 171 11.00 -4.13 -9.96
CA ILE A 171 10.14 -3.62 -8.91
C ILE A 171 8.77 -4.29 -9.05
N ASP A 172 8.07 -4.55 -7.95
CA ASP A 172 6.74 -5.16 -8.00
C ASP A 172 5.66 -4.12 -8.34
N ILE A 173 4.81 -4.42 -9.31
CA ILE A 173 3.57 -3.69 -9.53
C ILE A 173 2.48 -4.42 -8.74
N MET A 174 1.94 -3.77 -7.71
CA MET A 174 0.87 -4.31 -6.86
C MET A 174 -0.46 -3.63 -7.19
N PRO A 175 -1.40 -4.32 -7.86
CA PRO A 175 -2.72 -3.78 -8.10
C PRO A 175 -3.46 -3.49 -6.79
N GLY A 176 -4.10 -2.31 -6.71
CA GLY A 176 -4.96 -1.93 -5.60
C GLY A 176 -5.93 -0.83 -5.98
N GLY A 177 -6.98 -0.67 -5.18
CA GLY A 177 -8.08 0.25 -5.47
C GLY A 177 -9.31 -0.47 -6.02
N GLY A 178 -10.29 -0.71 -5.13
CA GLY A 178 -11.56 -1.34 -5.46
C GLY A 178 -11.54 -2.85 -5.68
N ILE A 179 -10.45 -3.53 -5.32
CA ILE A 179 -10.35 -4.99 -5.39
C ILE A 179 -11.20 -5.63 -4.28
N ASN A 180 -11.97 -6.65 -4.65
CA ASN A 180 -12.85 -7.42 -3.77
C ASN A 180 -13.11 -8.81 -4.35
N HIS A 181 -13.87 -9.65 -3.64
CA HIS A 181 -14.17 -11.04 -4.05
C HIS A 181 -14.87 -11.20 -5.42
N ARG A 182 -15.49 -10.14 -5.95
CA ARG A 182 -16.18 -10.19 -7.25
C ARG A 182 -15.24 -9.93 -8.43
N ASN A 183 -14.10 -9.30 -8.18
CA ASN A 183 -13.20 -8.87 -9.25
C ASN A 183 -11.74 -9.29 -9.06
N ALA A 184 -11.36 -9.85 -7.92
CA ALA A 184 -10.00 -10.33 -7.67
C ALA A 184 -9.54 -11.38 -8.69
N HIS A 185 -10.47 -12.18 -9.23
CA HIS A 185 -10.19 -13.20 -10.26
C HIS A 185 -9.59 -12.60 -11.56
N TYR A 186 -9.85 -11.31 -11.88
CA TYR A 186 -9.25 -10.69 -13.06
C TYR A 186 -7.72 -10.58 -12.98
N PHE A 187 -7.15 -10.66 -11.78
CA PHE A 187 -5.70 -10.54 -11.54
C PHE A 187 -5.02 -11.91 -11.40
N LEU A 188 -5.79 -13.01 -11.32
CA LEU A 188 -5.24 -14.35 -11.32
C LEU A 188 -4.50 -14.62 -12.65
N ASP A 189 -3.43 -15.39 -12.57
CA ASP A 189 -2.61 -15.81 -13.73
C ASP A 189 -2.07 -14.64 -14.60
N LYS A 190 -2.08 -13.41 -14.06
CA LYS A 190 -1.51 -12.24 -14.73
C LYS A 190 -0.07 -11.94 -14.31
N GLY A 191 0.51 -12.76 -13.43
CA GLY A 191 1.90 -12.65 -13.00
C GLY A 191 2.16 -11.58 -11.91
N PHE A 192 1.12 -10.95 -11.35
CA PHE A 192 1.28 -10.08 -10.19
C PHE A 192 1.68 -10.90 -8.96
N LEU A 193 2.65 -10.39 -8.18
CA LEU A 193 3.13 -11.08 -6.98
C LEU A 193 2.21 -10.85 -5.77
N ALA A 194 1.51 -9.72 -5.72
CA ALA A 194 0.60 -9.35 -4.65
C ALA A 194 -0.58 -8.52 -5.14
N LEU A 195 -1.69 -8.57 -4.39
CA LEU A 195 -2.83 -7.65 -4.50
C LEU A 195 -3.05 -6.91 -3.19
N HIS A 196 -3.50 -5.65 -3.30
CA HIS A 196 -3.87 -4.83 -2.16
C HIS A 196 -5.38 -4.58 -2.09
N LEU A 197 -5.99 -4.81 -0.94
CA LEU A 197 -7.41 -4.55 -0.70
C LEU A 197 -7.69 -4.16 0.75
N SER A 198 -8.79 -3.44 0.97
CA SER A 198 -9.23 -3.05 2.30
C SER A 198 -10.29 -3.98 2.91
N ALA A 199 -10.87 -4.89 2.13
CA ALA A 199 -11.96 -5.80 2.55
C ALA A 199 -13.04 -5.09 3.40
N LYS A 200 -13.40 -3.87 3.03
CA LYS A 200 -14.35 -3.04 3.79
C LYS A 200 -15.73 -3.67 3.82
N ALA A 201 -16.37 -3.70 4.98
CA ALA A 201 -17.81 -3.94 5.07
C ALA A 201 -18.58 -2.87 4.29
N SER A 202 -19.71 -3.27 3.69
CA SER A 202 -20.63 -2.31 3.07
C SER A 202 -21.22 -1.43 4.16
N ASN A 203 -20.66 -0.26 4.37
CA ASN A 203 -21.15 0.70 5.34
C ASN A 203 -22.15 1.64 4.69
N LYS A 204 -23.34 1.78 5.29
CA LYS A 204 -24.39 2.70 4.81
C LYS A 204 -24.16 4.13 5.25
N ASP A 205 -23.33 4.32 6.27
CA ASP A 205 -22.99 5.63 6.82
C ASP A 205 -21.57 6.03 6.40
N PRO A 206 -21.44 7.04 5.53
CA PRO A 206 -20.11 7.48 5.05
C PRO A 206 -19.28 8.15 6.15
N GLU A 207 -19.87 8.54 7.28
CA GLU A 207 -19.16 9.13 8.40
C GLU A 207 -18.58 8.11 9.37
N MET A 208 -19.05 6.85 9.30
CA MET A 208 -18.47 5.78 10.11
C MET A 208 -17.15 5.27 9.50
N GLU A 209 -16.16 5.06 10.37
CA GLU A 209 -14.89 4.44 9.97
C GLU A 209 -15.16 3.04 9.40
N PRO A 210 -14.65 2.70 8.21
CA PRO A 210 -14.84 1.39 7.61
C PRO A 210 -14.22 0.29 8.47
N ILE A 211 -14.98 -0.76 8.70
CA ILE A 211 -14.53 -1.96 9.43
C ILE A 211 -14.25 -3.06 8.41
N ILE A 212 -13.25 -3.90 8.68
CA ILE A 212 -12.98 -5.09 7.88
C ILE A 212 -14.19 -6.03 7.94
N ASP A 213 -14.55 -6.61 6.80
CA ASP A 213 -15.53 -7.69 6.69
C ASP A 213 -14.80 -9.02 6.52
N PRO A 214 -14.78 -9.88 7.56
CA PRO A 214 -14.09 -11.17 7.50
C PRO A 214 -14.62 -12.08 6.39
N GLU A 215 -15.91 -12.03 6.08
CA GLU A 215 -16.51 -12.86 5.02
C GLU A 215 -16.00 -12.42 3.64
N THR A 216 -15.98 -11.12 3.38
CA THR A 216 -15.42 -10.57 2.14
C THR A 216 -13.94 -10.89 1.98
N LEU A 217 -13.14 -10.77 3.04
CA LEU A 217 -11.74 -11.13 3.01
C LEU A 217 -11.53 -12.62 2.75
N ASN A 218 -12.24 -13.47 3.48
CA ASN A 218 -12.13 -14.92 3.32
C ASN A 218 -12.45 -15.38 1.88
N LYS A 219 -13.50 -14.82 1.28
CA LYS A 219 -13.85 -15.09 -0.13
C LYS A 219 -12.73 -14.69 -1.12
N VAL A 220 -12.02 -13.61 -0.84
CA VAL A 220 -10.85 -13.23 -1.67
C VAL A 220 -9.72 -14.23 -1.47
N LEU A 221 -9.36 -14.56 -0.22
CA LEU A 221 -8.25 -15.47 0.07
C LEU A 221 -8.47 -16.87 -0.50
N GLN A 222 -9.72 -17.38 -0.47
CA GLN A 222 -10.06 -18.66 -1.07
C GLN A 222 -9.77 -18.71 -2.58
N LEU A 223 -10.00 -17.61 -3.32
CA LEU A 223 -9.70 -17.57 -4.76
C LEU A 223 -8.20 -17.81 -5.07
N PHE A 224 -7.31 -17.54 -4.10
CA PHE A 224 -5.87 -17.69 -4.29
C PHE A 224 -5.32 -19.02 -3.74
N ASN A 225 -6.04 -19.66 -2.81
CA ASN A 225 -5.67 -20.97 -2.26
C ASN A 225 -6.09 -22.12 -3.17
N ASP A 226 -7.10 -21.94 -4.01
CA ASP A 226 -7.61 -22.96 -4.94
C ASP A 226 -6.76 -23.08 -6.23
N VAL A 227 -5.67 -22.33 -6.35
CA VAL A 227 -4.79 -22.28 -7.56
C VAL A 227 -3.45 -23.01 -7.34
N GLU A 228 -3.27 -23.73 -6.23
CA GLU A 228 -2.15 -24.67 -6.04
C GLU A 228 -2.55 -26.09 -6.59
#